data_db9f49e177d7f3d42a1dc43f7d1e468f
#
_entry.id   db9f49e177d7f3d42a1dc43f7d1e468f
#
_cell.length_a   1.000
_cell.length_b   1.000
_cell.length_c   1.000
_cell.angle_alpha   90.00
_cell.angle_beta   90.00
_cell.angle_gamma   90.00
#
_symmetry.space_group_name_H-M   'P 1'
#
loop_
_entity.id
_entity.type
_entity.pdbx_description
1 polymer ?
#
loop_
_entity_poly.entity_id
_entity_poly.type
_entity_poly.pdbx_seq_one_letter_code
_entity_poly.pdbx_strand_id
1 'polypeptide(L)'
;TCLHNKRRNDFDAYGESWLESVVRTKDNLNYNSVYIPYQFPPSYNAYRGGVPTKETEECLKYVLALAKICTPEDMYIDYAYFYPFELDEADIDEVNNRAANAERMLSEGGDVDQMLALAVERLKSDDEFAALREKYGDEFADRVLDSILKIPTLFTNVNFMGDWVDNYTADFCPYLSVFGSGRVTEHYASEAEKKNSEVWAYTCVGPVYPYPTFHIDDYNLGTRISGWMEKCYGIDGYLYWASTNGHNSLEWYKYVNQYEDSTRYVGADGDGYLVYPGKYYGSDTPLPSLRLV
;
A
#
# COMPACT_ATOMS: atom_id res chain seq x y z
N THR A 1 -3.88 0.06 -5.90
CA THR A 1 -2.92 0.30 -6.98
C THR A 1 -1.87 1.28 -6.52
N CYS A 2 -0.70 0.76 -6.20
CA CYS A 2 0.46 1.57 -5.83
C CYS A 2 0.89 2.40 -7.05
N LEU A 3 0.65 3.68 -7.05
CA LEU A 3 0.98 4.55 -8.17
C LEU A 3 2.12 5.47 -7.75
N HIS A 4 3.31 5.02 -7.99
CA HIS A 4 4.56 5.78 -7.87
C HIS A 4 4.61 6.99 -8.81
N ASN A 5 3.70 7.93 -8.65
CA ASN A 5 3.71 9.11 -9.50
C ASN A 5 3.82 10.38 -8.64
N LYS A 6 4.94 11.09 -8.76
CA LYS A 6 5.21 12.38 -8.09
C LYS A 6 4.09 13.42 -8.21
N ARG A 7 3.13 13.23 -9.12
CA ARG A 7 1.97 14.10 -9.33
C ARG A 7 0.80 13.84 -8.39
N ARG A 8 0.81 12.75 -7.62
CA ARG A 8 -0.31 12.37 -6.75
C ARG A 8 -0.23 12.94 -5.34
N ASN A 9 0.87 13.56 -4.98
CA ASN A 9 0.99 14.32 -3.74
C ASN A 9 0.38 15.73 -3.86
N ASP A 10 -0.57 15.90 -4.75
CA ASP A 10 -1.35 17.12 -4.93
C ASP A 10 -2.82 16.77 -4.70
N PHE A 11 -3.25 16.92 -3.45
CA PHE A 11 -4.63 16.62 -3.06
C PHE A 11 -5.64 17.50 -3.79
N ASP A 12 -5.31 18.77 -4.01
CA ASP A 12 -6.24 19.73 -4.64
C ASP A 12 -6.53 19.32 -6.10
N ALA A 13 -5.56 18.66 -6.76
CA ALA A 13 -5.74 18.15 -8.12
C ALA A 13 -6.36 16.74 -8.20
N TYR A 14 -6.14 15.89 -7.19
CA TYR A 14 -6.44 14.46 -7.29
C TYR A 14 -7.25 13.87 -6.15
N GLY A 15 -7.45 14.60 -5.03
CA GLY A 15 -8.08 14.08 -3.82
C GLY A 15 -9.51 13.61 -4.05
N GLU A 16 -10.32 14.38 -4.79
CA GLU A 16 -11.71 14.03 -5.09
C GLU A 16 -11.79 12.73 -5.91
N SER A 17 -11.02 12.63 -6.99
CA SER A 17 -11.00 11.44 -7.84
C SER A 17 -10.42 10.21 -7.11
N TRP A 18 -9.53 10.42 -6.17
CA TRP A 18 -9.00 9.35 -5.31
C TRP A 18 -10.09 8.85 -4.35
N LEU A 19 -10.81 9.73 -3.66
CA LEU A 19 -11.92 9.36 -2.79
C LEU A 19 -13.03 8.62 -3.54
N GLU A 20 -13.43 9.13 -4.71
CA GLU A 20 -14.38 8.42 -5.58
C GLU A 20 -13.89 7.02 -5.94
N SER A 21 -12.61 6.88 -6.21
CA SER A 21 -12.00 5.58 -6.50
C SER A 21 -12.05 4.65 -5.30
N VAL A 22 -11.76 5.14 -4.09
CA VAL A 22 -11.83 4.37 -2.84
C VAL A 22 -13.23 3.82 -2.64
N VAL A 23 -14.25 4.68 -2.64
CA VAL A 23 -15.65 4.30 -2.46
C VAL A 23 -16.09 3.30 -3.52
N ARG A 24 -15.89 3.63 -4.80
CA ARG A 24 -16.29 2.77 -5.92
C ARG A 24 -15.60 1.41 -5.88
N THR A 25 -14.34 1.35 -5.48
CA THR A 25 -13.58 0.10 -5.45
C THR A 25 -14.09 -0.79 -4.32
N LYS A 26 -14.39 -0.23 -3.16
CA LYS A 26 -15.02 -0.96 -2.07
C LYS A 26 -16.39 -1.51 -2.47
N ASP A 27 -17.25 -0.66 -3.02
CA ASP A 27 -18.62 -1.02 -3.36
C ASP A 27 -18.72 -2.11 -4.44
N ASN A 28 -17.83 -2.06 -5.46
CA ASN A 28 -17.91 -2.96 -6.60
C ASN A 28 -16.99 -4.19 -6.50
N LEU A 29 -15.89 -4.10 -5.76
CA LEU A 29 -14.86 -5.15 -5.70
C LEU A 29 -14.63 -5.71 -4.29
N ASN A 30 -15.35 -5.18 -3.30
CA ASN A 30 -15.21 -5.54 -1.89
C ASN A 30 -13.73 -5.41 -1.40
N TYR A 31 -13.03 -4.40 -1.87
CA TYR A 31 -11.65 -4.10 -1.43
C TYR A 31 -11.65 -3.62 0.01
N ASN A 32 -10.71 -4.12 0.78
CA ASN A 32 -10.53 -3.81 2.19
C ASN A 32 -9.15 -3.21 2.50
N SER A 33 -8.50 -2.58 1.53
CA SER A 33 -7.23 -1.90 1.73
C SER A 33 -7.18 -0.59 0.96
N VAL A 34 -6.77 0.47 1.64
CA VAL A 34 -6.71 1.83 1.09
C VAL A 34 -5.31 2.39 1.26
N TYR A 35 -4.58 2.51 0.16
CA TYR A 35 -3.29 3.18 0.17
C TYR A 35 -3.46 4.69 0.29
N ILE A 36 -2.88 5.28 1.33
CA ILE A 36 -2.79 6.73 1.46
C ILE A 36 -1.56 7.22 0.71
N PRO A 37 -1.73 8.12 -0.29
CA PRO A 37 -0.61 8.67 -1.02
C PRO A 37 0.34 9.44 -0.08
N TYR A 38 1.51 8.87 0.12
CA TYR A 38 2.53 9.43 1.00
C TYR A 38 3.91 9.19 0.41
N GLN A 39 4.55 10.25 -0.03
CA GLN A 39 5.92 10.17 -0.53
C GLN A 39 6.79 11.08 0.28
N PHE A 40 7.73 10.48 1.02
CA PHE A 40 8.83 11.23 1.59
C PHE A 40 10.00 11.33 0.61
N PRO A 41 10.73 12.44 0.63
CA PRO A 41 12.02 12.50 -0.04
C PRO A 41 12.98 11.47 0.58
N PRO A 42 14.03 11.06 -0.14
CA PRO A 42 15.00 10.04 0.33
C PRO A 42 15.64 10.34 1.69
N SER A 43 15.60 11.59 2.14
CA SER A 43 16.14 12.03 3.44
C SER A 43 15.09 12.02 4.56
N TYR A 44 13.95 11.39 4.38
CA TYR A 44 12.85 11.30 5.32
C TYR A 44 12.82 12.43 6.36
N ASN A 45 12.13 13.48 6.06
CA ASN A 45 11.95 14.61 6.96
C ASN A 45 10.57 15.22 6.74
N ALA A 46 9.59 14.73 7.50
CA ALA A 46 8.22 15.21 7.43
C ALA A 46 8.07 16.63 8.03
N TYR A 47 9.04 17.03 8.85
CA TYR A 47 9.02 18.34 9.53
C TYR A 47 10.32 19.08 9.33
N ARG A 48 10.22 20.39 9.07
CA ARG A 48 11.35 21.33 9.07
C ARG A 48 11.14 22.39 10.11
N GLY A 49 12.03 22.44 11.10
CA GLY A 49 11.92 23.41 12.20
C GLY A 49 10.62 23.27 13.00
N GLY A 50 10.10 22.04 13.14
CA GLY A 50 8.85 21.76 13.86
C GLY A 50 7.57 22.06 13.06
N VAL A 51 7.71 22.37 11.76
CA VAL A 51 6.56 22.63 10.86
C VAL A 51 6.47 21.51 9.83
N PRO A 52 5.25 20.96 9.58
CA PRO A 52 5.06 19.97 8.53
C PRO A 52 5.60 20.44 7.18
N THR A 53 6.27 19.56 6.44
CA THR A 53 6.68 19.85 5.06
C THR A 53 5.46 19.88 4.15
N LYS A 54 5.64 20.40 2.93
CA LYS A 54 4.57 20.41 1.93
C LYS A 54 4.03 19.00 1.65
N GLU A 55 4.92 18.03 1.59
CA GLU A 55 4.56 16.64 1.34
C GLU A 55 3.73 16.07 2.49
N THR A 56 4.07 16.39 3.72
CA THR A 56 3.30 16.02 4.92
C THR A 56 1.92 16.68 4.91
N GLU A 57 1.85 17.97 4.57
CA GLU A 57 0.57 18.68 4.44
C GLU A 57 -0.36 18.04 3.39
N GLU A 58 0.19 17.64 2.26
CA GLU A 58 -0.60 16.95 1.24
C GLU A 58 -1.10 15.57 1.74
N CYS A 59 -0.24 14.81 2.44
CA CYS A 59 -0.64 13.54 3.04
C CYS A 59 -1.77 13.71 4.08
N LEU A 60 -1.66 14.73 4.93
CA LEU A 60 -2.69 15.05 5.92
C LEU A 60 -4.06 15.29 5.28
N LYS A 61 -4.11 15.97 4.14
CA LYS A 61 -5.37 16.17 3.42
C LYS A 61 -6.04 14.85 3.02
N TYR A 62 -5.26 13.84 2.59
CA TYR A 62 -5.80 12.51 2.28
C TYR A 62 -6.34 11.80 3.52
N VAL A 63 -5.62 11.84 4.64
CA VAL A 63 -6.07 11.25 5.91
C VAL A 63 -7.39 11.89 6.38
N LEU A 64 -7.43 13.23 6.39
CA LEU A 64 -8.61 13.99 6.82
C LEU A 64 -9.81 13.72 5.91
N ALA A 65 -9.60 13.69 4.59
CA ALA A 65 -10.65 13.42 3.64
C ALA A 65 -11.22 12.00 3.80
N LEU A 66 -10.35 11.00 4.01
CA LEU A 66 -10.77 9.62 4.26
C LEU A 66 -11.58 9.50 5.55
N ALA A 67 -11.15 10.16 6.62
CA ALA A 67 -11.86 10.16 7.89
C ALA A 67 -13.28 10.76 7.77
N LYS A 68 -13.44 11.80 6.95
CA LYS A 68 -14.72 12.48 6.76
C LYS A 68 -15.75 11.70 5.94
N ILE A 69 -15.34 10.70 5.17
CA ILE A 69 -16.28 9.83 4.44
C ILE A 69 -16.67 8.58 5.21
N CYS A 70 -16.12 8.37 6.41
CA CYS A 70 -16.49 7.24 7.26
C CYS A 70 -17.96 7.35 7.72
N THR A 71 -18.58 6.18 7.86
CA THR A 71 -19.89 6.00 8.47
C THR A 71 -19.83 4.86 9.48
N PRO A 72 -20.83 4.68 10.37
CA PRO A 72 -20.83 3.52 11.27
C PRO A 72 -20.76 2.16 10.55
N GLU A 73 -21.30 2.08 9.33
CA GLU A 73 -21.31 0.88 8.50
C GLU A 73 -20.03 0.72 7.69
N ASP A 74 -19.38 1.84 7.33
CA ASP A 74 -18.22 1.89 6.44
C ASP A 74 -17.09 2.74 7.01
N MET A 75 -16.24 2.11 7.80
CA MET A 75 -15.06 2.71 8.39
C MET A 75 -13.87 2.61 7.43
N TYR A 76 -13.85 3.44 6.37
CA TYR A 76 -12.78 3.43 5.36
C TYR A 76 -11.39 3.62 5.94
N ILE A 77 -11.30 4.34 7.05
CA ILE A 77 -10.03 4.60 7.74
C ILE A 77 -9.41 3.33 8.36
N ASP A 78 -10.23 2.33 8.73
CA ASP A 78 -9.77 1.06 9.29
C ASP A 78 -9.00 0.21 8.26
N TYR A 79 -9.15 0.52 6.96
CA TYR A 79 -8.47 -0.16 5.86
C TYR A 79 -7.27 0.61 5.31
N ALA A 80 -6.97 1.78 5.90
CA ALA A 80 -5.91 2.65 5.44
C ALA A 80 -4.53 2.14 5.85
N TYR A 81 -3.54 2.31 4.97
CA TYR A 81 -2.15 2.06 5.29
C TYR A 81 -1.23 3.05 4.57
N PHE A 82 -0.05 3.25 5.15
CA PHE A 82 1.04 3.97 4.51
C PHE A 82 2.05 3.00 3.91
N TYR A 83 2.64 3.40 2.80
CA TYR A 83 3.75 2.69 2.20
C TYR A 83 4.87 3.68 1.88
N PRO A 84 5.66 4.10 2.89
CA PRO A 84 6.76 5.03 2.70
C PRO A 84 7.87 4.41 1.85
N PHE A 85 8.53 5.25 1.06
CA PHE A 85 9.60 4.80 0.15
C PHE A 85 10.77 4.13 0.89
N GLU A 86 11.07 4.57 2.11
CA GLU A 86 12.12 4.00 2.94
C GLU A 86 11.84 2.56 3.38
N LEU A 87 10.57 2.16 3.37
CA LEU A 87 10.12 0.80 3.68
C LEU A 87 9.91 -0.06 2.42
N ASP A 88 10.23 0.47 1.24
CA ASP A 88 10.15 -0.25 -0.03
C ASP A 88 11.43 -1.06 -0.27
N GLU A 89 11.34 -2.36 0.02
CA GLU A 89 12.45 -3.30 -0.15
C GLU A 89 13.75 -2.83 0.53
N ALA A 90 13.63 -2.27 1.72
CA ALA A 90 14.79 -1.92 2.52
C ALA A 90 15.58 -3.18 2.85
N ASP A 91 16.88 -3.14 2.60
CA ASP A 91 17.81 -4.26 2.82
C ASP A 91 18.73 -3.96 4.02
N ILE A 92 19.17 -5.02 4.71
CA ILE A 92 20.08 -4.94 5.85
C ILE A 92 21.50 -4.53 5.42
N ASP A 93 21.83 -4.61 4.14
CA ASP A 93 23.14 -4.25 3.65
C ASP A 93 23.48 -2.78 3.93
N GLU A 94 24.58 -2.57 4.68
CA GLU A 94 25.07 -1.29 5.20
C GLU A 94 25.27 -0.17 4.15
N VAL A 95 25.16 -0.49 2.90
CA VAL A 95 25.38 0.45 1.78
C VAL A 95 24.08 1.21 1.41
N ASN A 96 22.94 0.83 1.95
CA ASN A 96 21.67 1.39 1.53
C ASN A 96 21.11 2.40 2.55
N ASN A 97 21.08 3.69 2.17
CA ASN A 97 20.48 4.74 2.98
C ASN A 97 19.01 4.45 3.36
N ARG A 98 18.32 3.63 2.59
CA ARG A 98 16.94 3.20 2.90
C ARG A 98 16.86 2.30 4.12
N ALA A 99 17.80 1.37 4.29
CA ALA A 99 17.85 0.49 5.46
C ALA A 99 17.96 1.31 6.76
N ALA A 100 18.88 2.28 6.81
CA ALA A 100 19.06 3.14 7.97
C ALA A 100 17.83 4.05 8.23
N ASN A 101 17.20 4.55 7.18
CA ASN A 101 15.98 5.34 7.30
C ASN A 101 14.79 4.49 7.75
N ALA A 102 14.66 3.27 7.21
CA ALA A 102 13.62 2.33 7.61
C ALA A 102 13.77 1.94 9.09
N GLU A 103 14.98 1.62 9.54
CA GLU A 103 15.25 1.32 10.95
C GLU A 103 14.88 2.50 11.85
N ARG A 104 15.27 3.72 11.49
CA ARG A 104 14.89 4.92 12.22
C ARG A 104 13.38 5.11 12.26
N MET A 105 12.68 4.94 11.13
CA MET A 105 11.22 5.03 11.10
C MET A 105 10.55 4.03 12.04
N LEU A 106 10.99 2.79 11.98
CA LEU A 106 10.41 1.71 12.78
C LEU A 106 10.72 1.86 14.27
N SER A 107 11.92 2.37 14.63
CA SER A 107 12.36 2.50 16.03
C SER A 107 11.76 3.70 16.75
N GLU A 108 11.53 4.80 16.04
CA GLU A 108 11.13 6.08 16.64
C GLU A 108 9.63 6.37 16.53
N GLY A 109 8.84 5.46 15.88
CA GLY A 109 7.49 5.75 15.41
C GLY A 109 7.46 6.92 14.42
N GLY A 110 8.53 7.62 14.38
CA GLY A 110 8.97 8.66 13.48
C GLY A 110 7.99 9.80 13.28
N ASP A 111 8.17 10.42 12.13
CA ASP A 111 7.36 11.54 11.69
C ASP A 111 5.90 11.11 11.34
N VAL A 112 5.65 9.79 11.17
CA VAL A 112 4.31 9.25 10.89
C VAL A 112 3.41 9.42 12.10
N ASP A 113 3.86 9.03 13.29
CA ASP A 113 3.05 9.17 14.51
C ASP A 113 2.73 10.64 14.82
N GLN A 114 3.71 11.53 14.62
CA GLN A 114 3.49 12.96 14.77
C GLN A 114 2.48 13.49 13.74
N MET A 115 2.55 13.01 12.50
CA MET A 115 1.60 13.36 11.45
C MET A 115 0.19 12.87 11.78
N LEU A 116 0.05 11.64 12.27
CA LEU A 116 -1.25 11.09 12.68
C LEU A 116 -1.84 11.84 13.88
N ALA A 117 -1.02 12.18 14.87
CA ALA A 117 -1.44 13.02 15.98
C ALA A 117 -1.93 14.41 15.50
N LEU A 118 -1.22 15.02 14.55
CA LEU A 118 -1.62 16.29 13.96
C LEU A 118 -2.92 16.16 13.15
N ALA A 119 -3.14 15.04 12.45
CA ALA A 119 -4.39 14.76 11.77
C ALA A 119 -5.57 14.73 12.75
N VAL A 120 -5.41 14.04 13.88
CA VAL A 120 -6.41 13.98 14.94
C VAL A 120 -6.72 15.37 15.52
N GLU A 121 -5.70 16.19 15.80
CA GLU A 121 -5.90 17.56 16.30
C GLU A 121 -6.67 18.43 15.30
N ARG A 122 -6.32 18.35 14.03
CA ARG A 122 -7.02 19.10 12.97
C ARG A 122 -8.46 18.64 12.81
N LEU A 123 -8.68 17.32 12.84
CA LEU A 123 -10.03 16.78 12.70
C LEU A 123 -10.94 17.19 13.86
N LYS A 124 -10.43 17.24 15.10
CA LYS A 124 -11.20 17.71 16.26
C LYS A 124 -11.69 19.16 16.13
N SER A 125 -11.01 19.98 15.34
CA SER A 125 -11.38 21.38 15.08
C SER A 125 -12.04 21.60 13.71
N ASP A 126 -12.37 20.53 12.99
CA ASP A 126 -12.96 20.58 11.65
C ASP A 126 -14.49 20.58 11.73
N ASP A 127 -15.14 21.56 11.08
CA ASP A 127 -16.59 21.73 11.12
C ASP A 127 -17.35 20.56 10.48
N GLU A 128 -16.79 19.95 9.41
CA GLU A 128 -17.43 18.81 8.76
C GLU A 128 -17.36 17.57 9.67
N PHE A 129 -16.27 17.39 10.39
CA PHE A 129 -16.16 16.31 11.37
C PHE A 129 -17.04 16.55 12.60
N ALA A 130 -17.21 17.80 13.03
CA ALA A 130 -18.18 18.15 14.07
C ALA A 130 -19.61 17.80 13.66
N ALA A 131 -19.97 18.02 12.39
CA ALA A 131 -21.27 17.61 11.86
C ALA A 131 -21.43 16.07 11.82
N LEU A 132 -20.36 15.32 11.53
CA LEU A 132 -20.39 13.85 11.62
C LEU A 132 -20.56 13.37 13.07
N ARG A 133 -19.90 14.01 14.02
CA ARG A 133 -20.07 13.76 15.46
C ARG A 133 -21.52 14.03 15.91
N GLU A 134 -22.12 15.14 15.48
CA GLU A 134 -23.50 15.43 15.77
C GLU A 134 -24.46 14.39 15.16
N LYS A 135 -24.18 13.94 13.95
CA LYS A 135 -25.00 12.98 13.21
C LYS A 135 -24.93 11.56 13.77
N TYR A 136 -23.74 11.08 14.12
CA TYR A 136 -23.49 9.67 14.44
C TYR A 136 -23.13 9.41 15.91
N GLY A 137 -22.89 10.46 16.69
CA GLY A 137 -22.55 10.39 18.11
C GLY A 137 -21.06 10.38 18.42
N ASP A 138 -20.74 10.59 19.70
CA ASP A 138 -19.37 10.69 20.21
C ASP A 138 -18.60 9.36 20.04
N GLU A 139 -19.24 8.23 20.30
CA GLU A 139 -18.61 6.90 20.18
C GLU A 139 -18.07 6.64 18.76
N PHE A 140 -18.87 7.00 17.75
CA PHE A 140 -18.42 6.90 16.36
C PHE A 140 -17.26 7.85 16.07
N ALA A 141 -17.37 9.11 16.50
CA ALA A 141 -16.31 10.10 16.27
C ALA A 141 -14.99 9.70 16.95
N ASP A 142 -15.07 9.23 18.19
CA ASP A 142 -13.87 8.75 18.93
C ASP A 142 -13.27 7.52 18.25
N ARG A 143 -14.09 6.59 17.74
CA ARG A 143 -13.60 5.45 16.95
C ARG A 143 -12.83 5.92 15.70
N VAL A 144 -13.34 6.90 14.96
CA VAL A 144 -12.61 7.44 13.78
C VAL A 144 -11.26 8.02 14.19
N LEU A 145 -11.20 8.80 15.28
CA LEU A 145 -9.95 9.38 15.79
C LEU A 145 -8.96 8.31 16.23
N ASP A 146 -9.43 7.27 16.91
CA ASP A 146 -8.61 6.14 17.34
C ASP A 146 -8.07 5.35 16.15
N SER A 147 -8.88 5.16 15.10
CA SER A 147 -8.48 4.47 13.88
C SER A 147 -7.38 5.23 13.13
N ILE A 148 -7.42 6.57 13.09
CA ILE A 148 -6.36 7.37 12.50
C ILE A 148 -5.00 7.05 13.17
N LEU A 149 -4.96 7.00 14.48
CA LEU A 149 -3.72 6.75 15.24
C LEU A 149 -3.17 5.33 15.05
N LYS A 150 -3.97 4.43 14.46
CA LYS A 150 -3.61 3.02 14.22
C LYS A 150 -3.29 2.72 12.77
N ILE A 151 -3.31 3.72 11.87
CA ILE A 151 -2.97 3.49 10.47
C ILE A 151 -1.55 2.91 10.38
N PRO A 152 -1.40 1.66 9.90
CA PRO A 152 -0.11 1.00 9.90
C PRO A 152 0.80 1.51 8.79
N THR A 153 2.08 1.25 8.96
CA THR A 153 3.07 1.34 7.88
C THR A 153 3.32 -0.05 7.32
N LEU A 154 3.24 -0.17 5.99
CA LEU A 154 3.56 -1.41 5.29
C LEU A 154 5.05 -1.46 4.98
N PHE A 155 5.69 -2.56 5.33
CA PHE A 155 7.13 -2.78 5.16
C PHE A 155 7.38 -3.96 4.22
N THR A 156 7.85 -3.68 3.00
CA THR A 156 8.22 -4.74 2.05
C THR A 156 9.68 -5.14 2.20
N ASN A 157 9.95 -6.43 2.14
CA ASN A 157 11.29 -6.97 2.24
C ASN A 157 11.47 -8.22 1.38
N VAL A 158 12.62 -8.33 0.72
CA VAL A 158 12.93 -9.45 -0.18
C VAL A 158 13.24 -10.72 0.61
N ASN A 159 13.89 -10.57 1.77
CA ASN A 159 14.36 -11.68 2.61
C ASN A 159 13.67 -11.66 3.97
N PHE A 160 13.78 -12.77 4.69
CA PHE A 160 13.35 -12.79 6.10
C PHE A 160 14.23 -11.87 6.94
N MET A 161 13.61 -10.95 7.66
CA MET A 161 14.28 -9.94 8.48
C MET A 161 13.86 -10.12 9.96
N GLY A 162 14.28 -11.26 10.56
CA GLY A 162 13.85 -11.66 11.89
C GLY A 162 14.02 -10.60 12.96
N ASP A 163 15.19 -9.95 13.03
CA ASP A 163 15.47 -8.92 14.05
C ASP A 163 14.51 -7.71 13.91
N TRP A 164 14.12 -7.36 12.69
CA TRP A 164 13.17 -6.27 12.46
C TRP A 164 11.76 -6.67 12.83
N VAL A 165 11.36 -7.90 12.46
CA VAL A 165 10.07 -8.48 12.85
C VAL A 165 9.95 -8.55 14.37
N ASP A 166 11.03 -8.90 15.07
CA ASP A 166 11.03 -9.04 16.54
C ASP A 166 10.98 -7.69 17.25
N ASN A 167 11.70 -6.70 16.75
CA ASN A 167 11.96 -5.44 17.46
C ASN A 167 10.98 -4.32 17.12
N TYR A 168 10.34 -4.37 15.94
CA TYR A 168 9.51 -3.26 15.45
C TYR A 168 8.07 -3.68 15.18
N THR A 169 7.16 -2.70 15.18
CA THR A 169 5.76 -2.89 14.82
C THR A 169 5.49 -2.28 13.46
N ALA A 170 5.13 -3.12 12.49
CA ALA A 170 4.71 -2.74 11.14
C ALA A 170 3.89 -3.88 10.54
N ASP A 171 3.15 -3.62 9.48
CA ASP A 171 2.59 -4.66 8.64
C ASP A 171 3.69 -5.15 7.70
N PHE A 172 4.31 -6.25 8.06
CA PHE A 172 5.41 -6.83 7.27
C PHE A 172 4.88 -7.51 6.02
N CYS A 173 5.46 -7.18 4.88
CA CYS A 173 5.08 -7.68 3.57
C CYS A 173 6.28 -8.26 2.83
N PRO A 174 6.77 -9.45 3.21
CA PRO A 174 7.88 -10.09 2.52
C PRO A 174 7.47 -10.69 1.17
N TYR A 175 8.46 -11.01 0.33
CA TYR A 175 8.23 -11.84 -0.84
C TYR A 175 7.48 -13.12 -0.49
N LEU A 176 6.55 -13.52 -1.35
CA LEU A 176 5.78 -14.75 -1.17
C LEU A 176 6.67 -15.98 -0.95
N SER A 177 7.86 -16.03 -1.54
CA SER A 177 8.84 -17.11 -1.35
C SER A 177 9.39 -17.23 0.07
N VAL A 178 9.36 -16.17 0.86
CA VAL A 178 9.80 -16.19 2.26
C VAL A 178 8.99 -17.15 3.11
N PHE A 179 7.70 -17.30 2.78
CA PHE A 179 6.78 -18.24 3.44
C PHE A 179 6.99 -19.70 3.05
N GLY A 180 7.96 -20.04 2.20
CA GLY A 180 8.29 -21.42 1.87
C GLY A 180 8.84 -22.25 3.04
N SER A 181 9.16 -21.60 4.17
CA SER A 181 9.56 -22.26 5.42
C SER A 181 8.48 -22.11 6.48
N GLY A 182 7.91 -23.23 6.96
CA GLY A 182 6.89 -23.20 8.02
C GLY A 182 7.36 -22.48 9.29
N ARG A 183 8.65 -22.56 9.64
CA ARG A 183 9.22 -21.82 10.79
C ARG A 183 9.10 -20.32 10.60
N VAL A 184 9.38 -19.81 9.41
CA VAL A 184 9.28 -18.37 9.10
C VAL A 184 7.83 -17.91 9.11
N THR A 185 6.93 -18.71 8.54
CA THR A 185 5.49 -18.45 8.55
C THR A 185 4.95 -18.35 9.99
N GLU A 186 5.28 -19.33 10.83
CA GLU A 186 4.88 -19.31 12.25
C GLU A 186 5.46 -18.11 13.01
N HIS A 187 6.68 -17.71 12.69
CA HIS A 187 7.33 -16.56 13.31
C HIS A 187 6.59 -15.25 12.98
N TYR A 188 6.32 -14.98 11.69
CA TYR A 188 5.54 -13.80 11.30
C TYR A 188 4.16 -13.78 11.96
N ALA A 189 3.43 -14.88 11.91
CA ALA A 189 2.10 -14.98 12.50
C ALA A 189 2.13 -14.72 14.02
N SER A 190 3.10 -15.30 14.74
CA SER A 190 3.26 -15.10 16.19
C SER A 190 3.59 -13.66 16.56
N GLU A 191 4.49 -13.00 15.81
CA GLU A 191 4.86 -11.62 16.10
C GLU A 191 3.74 -10.63 15.72
N ALA A 192 3.05 -10.88 14.63
CA ALA A 192 1.89 -10.09 14.23
C ALA A 192 0.77 -10.15 15.29
N GLU A 193 0.45 -11.35 15.81
CA GLU A 193 -0.52 -11.50 16.90
C GLU A 193 -0.11 -10.72 18.15
N LYS A 194 1.16 -10.82 18.57
CA LYS A 194 1.67 -10.10 19.76
C LYS A 194 1.58 -8.58 19.61
N LYS A 195 1.74 -8.08 18.39
CA LYS A 195 1.83 -6.64 18.09
C LYS A 195 0.54 -6.06 17.55
N ASN A 196 -0.49 -6.90 17.34
CA ASN A 196 -1.73 -6.52 16.71
C ASN A 196 -1.49 -5.85 15.33
N SER A 197 -0.60 -6.45 14.54
CA SER A 197 -0.27 -6.07 13.17
C SER A 197 -0.70 -7.16 12.20
N GLU A 198 -0.66 -6.87 10.91
CA GLU A 198 -0.99 -7.81 9.84
C GLU A 198 0.28 -8.37 9.18
N VAL A 199 0.14 -9.55 8.59
CA VAL A 199 1.16 -10.17 7.74
C VAL A 199 0.68 -10.15 6.30
N TRP A 200 1.42 -9.45 5.46
CA TRP A 200 1.14 -9.39 4.02
C TRP A 200 2.16 -10.20 3.23
N ALA A 201 1.94 -10.37 1.96
CA ALA A 201 2.91 -10.88 1.01
C ALA A 201 2.87 -10.07 -0.28
N TYR A 202 3.95 -10.12 -1.06
CA TYR A 202 3.95 -9.52 -2.38
C TYR A 202 4.71 -10.35 -3.42
N THR A 203 4.40 -10.06 -4.67
CA THR A 203 5.17 -10.46 -5.84
C THR A 203 5.35 -9.26 -6.75
N CYS A 204 6.44 -9.26 -7.51
CA CYS A 204 6.72 -8.30 -8.57
C CYS A 204 7.51 -8.99 -9.68
N VAL A 205 8.68 -8.50 -10.07
CA VAL A 205 9.66 -9.20 -10.93
C VAL A 205 10.05 -10.58 -10.36
N GLY A 206 9.95 -10.75 -9.07
CA GLY A 206 10.10 -12.01 -8.34
C GLY A 206 8.93 -12.24 -7.37
N PRO A 207 8.95 -13.39 -6.66
CA PRO A 207 9.87 -14.51 -6.84
C PRO A 207 9.68 -15.20 -8.18
N VAL A 208 10.65 -16.00 -8.60
CA VAL A 208 10.56 -16.80 -9.84
C VAL A 208 10.00 -18.20 -9.56
N TYR A 209 9.65 -18.92 -10.63
CA TYR A 209 9.24 -20.33 -10.52
C TYR A 209 10.13 -21.10 -9.53
N PRO A 210 9.57 -21.94 -8.64
CA PRO A 210 8.20 -22.51 -8.67
C PRO A 210 7.12 -21.71 -7.94
N TYR A 211 7.43 -20.53 -7.46
CA TYR A 211 6.44 -19.70 -6.80
C TYR A 211 5.48 -19.09 -7.83
N PRO A 212 4.20 -18.88 -7.46
CA PRO A 212 3.27 -18.23 -8.36
C PRO A 212 3.65 -16.75 -8.58
N THR A 213 3.52 -16.30 -9.81
CA THR A 213 3.70 -14.91 -10.20
C THR A 213 2.53 -14.45 -11.08
N PHE A 214 2.54 -13.17 -11.45
CA PHE A 214 1.63 -12.61 -12.44
C PHE A 214 2.29 -12.43 -13.81
N HIS A 215 3.41 -13.12 -14.08
CA HIS A 215 4.10 -13.06 -15.37
C HIS A 215 3.33 -13.78 -16.46
N ILE A 216 3.48 -13.32 -17.70
CA ILE A 216 2.82 -13.94 -18.88
C ILE A 216 3.39 -15.33 -19.15
N ASP A 217 4.67 -15.52 -18.89
CA ASP A 217 5.38 -16.77 -19.15
C ASP A 217 5.09 -17.87 -18.14
N ASP A 218 4.50 -17.53 -17.02
CA ASP A 218 4.14 -18.50 -15.98
C ASP A 218 2.80 -19.18 -16.26
N TYR A 219 2.60 -20.32 -15.63
CA TYR A 219 1.33 -21.02 -15.73
C TYR A 219 0.19 -20.15 -15.15
N ASN A 220 -0.88 -19.96 -15.90
CA ASN A 220 -2.07 -19.21 -15.45
C ASN A 220 -2.67 -19.76 -14.14
N LEU A 221 -2.41 -21.01 -13.81
CA LEU A 221 -2.82 -21.60 -12.52
C LEU A 221 -2.07 -20.96 -11.34
N GLY A 222 -0.86 -20.41 -11.58
CA GLY A 222 -0.06 -19.76 -10.54
C GLY A 222 -0.81 -18.63 -9.85
N THR A 223 -1.48 -17.76 -10.60
CA THR A 223 -2.24 -16.63 -10.03
C THR A 223 -3.39 -17.08 -9.12
N ARG A 224 -4.02 -18.20 -9.43
CA ARG A 224 -5.07 -18.80 -8.57
C ARG A 224 -4.51 -19.46 -7.32
N ILE A 225 -3.33 -20.07 -7.43
CA ILE A 225 -2.65 -20.71 -6.30
C ILE A 225 -2.21 -19.68 -5.27
N SER A 226 -1.90 -18.42 -5.68
CA SER A 226 -1.52 -17.35 -4.75
C SER A 226 -2.54 -17.19 -3.63
N GLY A 227 -3.84 -17.06 -3.95
CA GLY A 227 -4.87 -16.91 -2.91
C GLY A 227 -5.02 -18.12 -1.99
N TRP A 228 -4.69 -19.34 -2.47
CA TRP A 228 -4.66 -20.52 -1.61
C TRP A 228 -3.44 -20.53 -0.71
N MET A 229 -2.30 -20.08 -1.20
CA MET A 229 -1.08 -19.93 -0.41
C MET A 229 -1.26 -18.86 0.69
N GLU A 230 -1.84 -17.72 0.35
CA GLU A 230 -2.22 -16.70 1.34
C GLU A 230 -3.02 -17.31 2.49
N LYS A 231 -4.09 -18.04 2.15
CA LYS A 231 -4.91 -18.71 3.16
C LYS A 231 -4.14 -19.76 3.96
N CYS A 232 -3.28 -20.58 3.31
CA CYS A 232 -2.49 -21.60 3.98
C CYS A 232 -1.41 -21.04 4.90
N TYR A 233 -0.84 -19.92 4.54
CA TYR A 233 0.23 -19.27 5.31
C TYR A 233 -0.29 -18.26 6.35
N GLY A 234 -1.60 -18.03 6.41
CA GLY A 234 -2.18 -17.02 7.31
C GLY A 234 -1.78 -15.60 6.93
N ILE A 235 -1.72 -15.33 5.64
CA ILE A 235 -1.44 -14.00 5.10
C ILE A 235 -2.73 -13.20 5.06
N ASP A 236 -2.72 -12.01 5.64
CA ASP A 236 -3.87 -11.12 5.79
C ASP A 236 -4.08 -10.22 4.56
N GLY A 237 -2.99 -9.88 3.86
CA GLY A 237 -3.02 -9.00 2.71
C GLY A 237 -2.03 -9.38 1.61
N TYR A 238 -2.34 -9.00 0.37
CA TYR A 238 -1.48 -9.22 -0.78
C TYR A 238 -1.23 -7.93 -1.53
N LEU A 239 0.04 -7.58 -1.69
CA LEU A 239 0.46 -6.41 -2.43
C LEU A 239 0.97 -6.82 -3.81
N TYR A 240 0.43 -6.18 -4.85
CA TYR A 240 1.00 -6.20 -6.18
C TYR A 240 1.29 -4.77 -6.63
N TRP A 241 2.53 -4.49 -6.93
CA TRP A 241 3.05 -3.13 -7.04
C TRP A 241 2.40 -2.28 -8.14
N ALA A 242 1.91 -2.89 -9.23
CA ALA A 242 1.22 -2.19 -10.29
C ALA A 242 0.28 -3.09 -11.08
N SER A 243 -0.80 -2.52 -11.59
CA SER A 243 -1.72 -3.18 -12.52
C SER A 243 -1.66 -2.62 -13.94
N THR A 244 -1.06 -1.43 -14.10
CA THR A 244 -0.97 -0.67 -15.36
C THR A 244 0.40 -0.04 -15.52
N ASN A 245 1.46 -0.80 -15.24
CA ASN A 245 2.83 -0.30 -15.31
C ASN A 245 3.24 0.05 -16.75
N GLY A 246 4.23 0.88 -16.84
CA GLY A 246 4.93 1.15 -18.09
C GLY A 246 4.63 2.48 -18.70
N HIS A 247 3.81 3.25 -18.06
CA HIS A 247 3.32 4.46 -18.66
C HIS A 247 3.66 5.68 -17.82
N ASN A 248 4.93 6.07 -17.83
CA ASN A 248 5.38 7.38 -17.37
C ASN A 248 4.88 8.52 -18.27
N SER A 249 4.06 8.23 -19.25
CA SER A 249 3.53 9.21 -20.18
C SER A 249 2.00 9.21 -20.13
N LEU A 250 1.41 10.29 -20.58
CA LEU A 250 -0.02 10.42 -20.86
C LEU A 250 -0.51 9.41 -21.92
N GLU A 251 0.38 8.55 -22.39
CA GLU A 251 0.16 7.56 -23.47
C GLU A 251 0.06 6.12 -22.94
N TRP A 252 -0.29 5.96 -21.65
CA TRP A 252 -0.49 4.63 -21.04
C TRP A 252 -1.49 3.75 -21.82
N TYR A 253 -2.31 4.34 -22.64
CA TYR A 253 -3.27 3.68 -23.54
C TYR A 253 -2.64 3.11 -24.82
N LYS A 254 -1.36 3.38 -25.10
CA LYS A 254 -0.68 2.76 -26.23
C LYS A 254 -0.28 1.34 -25.86
N TYR A 255 -0.51 0.44 -26.81
CA TYR A 255 -0.08 -0.94 -26.67
C TYR A 255 1.44 -1.01 -26.51
N VAL A 256 1.88 -1.70 -25.50
CA VAL A 256 3.27 -2.11 -25.33
C VAL A 256 3.31 -3.63 -25.52
N ASN A 257 4.03 -4.09 -26.52
CA ASN A 257 4.25 -5.51 -26.69
C ASN A 257 5.27 -5.97 -25.63
N GLN A 258 4.77 -6.65 -24.61
CA GLN A 258 5.57 -7.09 -23.48
C GLN A 258 6.67 -8.08 -23.87
N TYR A 259 6.47 -8.84 -24.96
CA TYR A 259 7.47 -9.77 -25.50
C TYR A 259 8.58 -9.08 -26.31
N GLU A 260 8.30 -7.93 -26.89
CA GLU A 260 9.28 -7.15 -27.66
C GLU A 260 10.03 -6.13 -26.81
N ASP A 261 9.40 -5.60 -25.78
CA ASP A 261 10.02 -4.65 -24.84
C ASP A 261 10.47 -5.36 -23.55
N SER A 262 11.33 -6.35 -23.73
CA SER A 262 11.99 -7.05 -22.60
C SER A 262 12.99 -6.18 -21.82
N THR A 263 13.12 -4.91 -22.23
CA THR A 263 14.15 -4.00 -21.64
C THR A 263 13.80 -3.53 -20.25
N ARG A 264 12.55 -3.66 -19.79
CA ARG A 264 12.15 -3.18 -18.47
C ARG A 264 12.43 -4.18 -17.36
N TYR A 265 12.04 -5.45 -17.57
CA TYR A 265 12.22 -6.50 -16.59
C TYR A 265 12.50 -7.81 -17.33
N VAL A 266 13.77 -8.08 -17.59
CA VAL A 266 14.20 -9.32 -18.29
C VAL A 266 13.75 -10.55 -17.50
N GLY A 267 12.97 -11.42 -18.13
CA GLY A 267 12.47 -12.66 -17.51
C GLY A 267 11.22 -12.49 -16.63
N ALA A 268 10.54 -11.33 -16.71
CA ALA A 268 9.32 -11.06 -15.99
C ALA A 268 8.28 -10.38 -16.91
N ASP A 269 8.00 -11.01 -18.05
CA ASP A 269 7.10 -10.46 -19.05
C ASP A 269 5.69 -10.23 -18.48
N GLY A 270 5.20 -9.01 -18.67
CA GLY A 270 3.88 -8.60 -18.18
C GLY A 270 3.81 -8.24 -16.69
N ASP A 271 4.94 -8.17 -15.97
CA ASP A 271 4.97 -7.70 -14.60
C ASP A 271 4.44 -6.25 -14.51
N GLY A 272 3.49 -6.02 -13.60
CA GLY A 272 2.80 -4.74 -13.47
C GLY A 272 1.69 -4.46 -14.50
N TYR A 273 1.37 -5.40 -15.40
CA TYR A 273 0.37 -5.23 -16.46
C TYR A 273 -0.80 -6.21 -16.31
N LEU A 274 -1.65 -6.01 -15.33
CA LEU A 274 -2.85 -6.83 -15.14
C LEU A 274 -4.06 -6.31 -15.92
N VAL A 275 -4.01 -5.03 -16.33
CA VAL A 275 -5.09 -4.36 -17.05
C VAL A 275 -4.51 -3.72 -18.32
N TYR A 276 -5.15 -3.95 -19.44
CA TYR A 276 -4.79 -3.40 -20.74
C TYR A 276 -5.65 -2.20 -21.15
N PRO A 277 -5.11 -1.25 -21.93
CA PRO A 277 -5.85 -0.09 -22.39
C PRO A 277 -6.91 -0.49 -23.43
N GLY A 278 -8.18 -0.43 -23.04
CA GLY A 278 -9.29 -0.87 -23.90
C GLY A 278 -9.38 -0.13 -25.23
N LYS A 279 -9.10 1.16 -25.25
CA LYS A 279 -9.14 1.98 -26.49
C LYS A 279 -8.31 1.42 -27.64
N TYR A 280 -7.20 0.76 -27.32
CA TYR A 280 -6.36 0.11 -28.33
C TYR A 280 -7.08 -1.05 -29.02
N TYR A 281 -8.00 -1.68 -28.32
CA TYR A 281 -8.79 -2.82 -28.79
C TYR A 281 -10.24 -2.46 -29.13
N GLY A 282 -10.55 -1.17 -29.29
CA GLY A 282 -11.88 -0.68 -29.63
C GLY A 282 -12.90 -0.75 -28.48
N SER A 283 -12.42 -0.82 -27.23
CA SER A 283 -13.27 -0.77 -26.03
C SER A 283 -13.12 0.57 -25.31
N ASP A 284 -14.23 1.11 -24.81
CA ASP A 284 -14.22 2.31 -23.98
C ASP A 284 -13.84 2.03 -22.52
N THR A 285 -13.75 0.75 -22.14
CA THR A 285 -13.36 0.31 -20.79
C THR A 285 -12.02 -0.41 -20.81
N PRO A 286 -11.23 -0.35 -19.73
CA PRO A 286 -10.03 -1.17 -19.57
C PRO A 286 -10.37 -2.67 -19.66
N LEU A 287 -9.43 -3.45 -20.20
CA LEU A 287 -9.58 -4.90 -20.37
C LEU A 287 -8.74 -5.63 -19.32
N PRO A 288 -9.34 -6.44 -18.46
CA PRO A 288 -8.57 -7.26 -17.53
C PRO A 288 -7.79 -8.35 -18.30
N SER A 289 -6.59 -8.67 -17.81
CA SER A 289 -5.86 -9.83 -18.29
C SER A 289 -6.44 -11.12 -17.70
N LEU A 290 -6.14 -12.27 -18.34
CA LEU A 290 -6.50 -13.59 -17.79
C LEU A 290 -5.83 -13.87 -16.43
N ARG A 291 -4.78 -13.13 -16.09
CA ARG A 291 -4.07 -13.24 -14.81
C ARG A 291 -4.82 -12.56 -13.66
N LEU A 292 -5.76 -11.66 -13.98
CA LEU A 292 -6.59 -10.94 -13.01
C LEU A 292 -7.95 -11.62 -12.79
N VAL A 293 -8.34 -12.56 -13.66
CA VAL A 293 -9.62 -13.29 -13.63
C VAL A 293 -9.43 -14.71 -13.03
#